data_0b0afa47bc9f507620ca8e36798f369d
#
_entry.id   0b0afa47bc9f507620ca8e36798f369d
#
_cell.length_a   1.000
_cell.length_b   1.000
_cell.length_c   1.000
_cell.angle_alpha   90.00
_cell.angle_beta   90.00
_cell.angle_gamma   90.00
#
_symmetry.space_group_name_H-M   'P 1'
#
loop_
_entity.id
_entity.type
_entity.pdbx_description
1 polymer ?
#
loop_
_entity_poly.entity_id
_entity_poly.type
_entity_poly.pdbx_seq_one_letter_code
_entity_poly.pdbx_strand_id
1 'polypeptide(L)'
;MLVKAGFGSQDKKTTGINLSATVMGTGGGIGYTSENNNNFFDIGVEVETMIQAAQKKGKKILIGIDEVSKSEEMVKFASEYGRWLRAGYPVYFVCTGLYENIQELSNVKNLTFFRRAATVKTEPLNMIRMTEMYKSKLDIDSDEAREMAKITKGYAYAFQELSVLCFKKK
;
A
#
# COMPACT_ATOMS: atom_id res chain seq x y z
N MET A 1 6.84 -15.97 7.11
CA MET A 1 5.93 -17.12 7.21
C MET A 1 4.54 -16.67 6.76
N LEU A 2 4.16 -17.09 5.54
CA LEU A 2 2.88 -16.73 4.91
C LEU A 2 1.75 -17.51 5.59
N VAL A 3 0.88 -16.83 6.32
CA VAL A 3 -0.36 -17.45 6.79
C VAL A 3 -1.45 -17.12 5.76
N LYS A 4 -1.73 -18.05 4.85
CA LYS A 4 -2.95 -18.01 4.04
C LYS A 4 -4.13 -18.28 4.96
N ALA A 5 -4.91 -17.26 5.28
CA ALA A 5 -6.21 -17.47 5.87
C ALA A 5 -7.18 -17.89 4.76
N GLY A 6 -7.23 -19.17 4.45
CA GLY A 6 -8.26 -19.73 3.62
C GLY A 6 -9.55 -19.80 4.45
N PHE A 7 -10.53 -19.01 4.14
CA PHE A 7 -11.90 -19.19 4.60
C PHE A 7 -12.60 -20.14 3.61
N GLY A 8 -12.30 -21.42 3.72
CA GLY A 8 -13.08 -22.45 3.05
C GLY A 8 -14.19 -22.88 3.99
N SER A 9 -15.43 -22.52 3.72
CA SER A 9 -16.53 -23.37 4.15
C SER A 9 -16.53 -24.58 3.22
N GLN A 10 -16.29 -25.76 3.76
CA GLN A 10 -16.64 -26.97 3.06
C GLN A 10 -18.17 -26.98 2.99
N ASP A 11 -18.72 -26.50 1.89
CA ASP A 11 -19.83 -27.10 1.19
C ASP A 11 -20.32 -26.19 0.07
N LYS A 12 -20.42 -26.83 -1.11
CA LYS A 12 -21.14 -26.44 -2.32
C LYS A 12 -20.54 -25.35 -3.19
N LYS A 13 -20.01 -25.85 -4.31
CA LYS A 13 -19.97 -25.22 -5.64
C LYS A 13 -20.16 -23.70 -5.62
N THR A 14 -19.15 -22.98 -5.22
CA THR A 14 -19.04 -21.58 -5.49
C THR A 14 -17.99 -21.42 -6.57
N THR A 15 -18.47 -21.19 -7.77
CA THR A 15 -17.64 -20.83 -8.92
C THR A 15 -16.91 -19.52 -8.61
N GLY A 16 -15.61 -19.62 -8.42
CA GLY A 16 -14.75 -18.64 -9.02
C GLY A 16 -14.47 -17.34 -8.30
N ILE A 17 -14.47 -17.25 -6.96
CA ILE A 17 -13.82 -16.11 -6.30
C ILE A 17 -12.77 -16.61 -5.32
N ASN A 18 -11.52 -16.48 -5.73
CA ASN A 18 -10.40 -16.66 -4.81
C ASN A 18 -10.15 -15.33 -4.08
N LEU A 19 -10.78 -15.15 -2.94
CA LEU A 19 -10.48 -14.08 -2.04
C LEU A 19 -9.33 -14.53 -1.12
N SER A 20 -8.12 -14.14 -1.45
CA SER A 20 -6.98 -14.35 -0.55
C SER A 20 -6.75 -13.09 0.27
N ALA A 21 -7.18 -13.12 1.53
CA ALA A 21 -6.83 -12.09 2.49
C ALA A 21 -5.58 -12.52 3.26
N THR A 22 -4.54 -11.71 3.23
CA THR A 22 -3.33 -11.94 4.01
C THR A 22 -3.43 -11.16 5.31
N VAL A 23 -3.34 -11.88 6.41
CA VAL A 23 -3.31 -11.29 7.76
C VAL A 23 -1.87 -11.16 8.20
N MET A 24 -1.41 -9.91 8.33
CA MET A 24 -0.10 -9.48 8.84
C MET A 24 1.08 -10.41 8.60
N GLY A 25 1.90 -10.04 7.63
CA GLY A 25 3.23 -10.59 7.42
C GLY A 25 3.58 -10.91 5.99
N THR A 26 2.62 -10.95 5.07
CA THR A 26 2.92 -11.28 3.69
C THR A 26 1.80 -10.86 2.75
N GLY A 27 2.15 -10.21 1.66
CA GLY A 27 1.22 -9.63 0.69
C GLY A 27 0.27 -10.66 0.06
N GLY A 28 -0.98 -10.28 -0.08
CA GLY A 28 -1.99 -11.03 -0.82
C GLY A 28 -2.67 -10.12 -1.84
N GLY A 29 -2.93 -10.63 -3.01
CA GLY A 29 -3.67 -9.95 -4.06
C GLY A 29 -5.14 -10.38 -4.07
N ILE A 30 -6.03 -9.45 -4.41
CA ILE A 30 -7.43 -9.76 -4.72
C ILE A 30 -7.52 -9.96 -6.23
N GLY A 31 -7.75 -11.18 -6.66
CA GLY A 31 -8.00 -11.48 -8.07
C GLY A 31 -9.50 -11.65 -8.30
N TYR A 32 -10.04 -10.98 -9.31
CA TYR A 32 -11.41 -11.16 -9.75
C TYR A 32 -11.42 -12.02 -11.02
N THR A 33 -12.11 -13.13 -10.98
CA THR A 33 -12.55 -13.83 -12.18
C THR A 33 -14.07 -13.72 -12.24
N SER A 34 -14.58 -12.97 -13.20
CA SER A 34 -16.01 -12.85 -13.46
C SER A 34 -16.41 -13.90 -14.48
N GLU A 35 -17.07 -14.96 -14.04
CA GLU A 35 -17.93 -15.74 -14.92
C GLU A 35 -19.40 -15.33 -14.64
N ASN A 36 -20.05 -14.92 -15.72
CA ASN A 36 -21.46 -14.49 -15.72
C ASN A 36 -22.37 -15.59 -15.15
N ASN A 37 -22.73 -15.48 -13.90
CA ASN A 37 -23.95 -16.07 -13.35
C ASN A 37 -24.63 -15.04 -12.44
N ASN A 38 -25.91 -14.82 -12.69
CA ASN A 38 -26.81 -13.82 -12.10
C ASN A 38 -27.02 -13.95 -10.57
N ASN A 39 -25.99 -14.19 -9.80
CA ASN A 39 -26.02 -13.98 -8.37
C ASN A 39 -25.44 -12.59 -8.11
N PHE A 40 -26.26 -11.67 -7.61
CA PHE A 40 -25.84 -10.38 -7.10
C PHE A 40 -24.83 -10.63 -5.97
N PHE A 41 -23.57 -10.73 -6.34
CA PHE A 41 -22.47 -10.86 -5.39
C PHE A 41 -22.13 -9.47 -4.88
N ASP A 42 -22.55 -9.16 -3.66
CA ASP A 42 -22.20 -7.91 -3.01
C ASP A 42 -20.83 -8.07 -2.33
N ILE A 43 -19.81 -7.57 -3.01
CA ILE A 43 -18.43 -7.58 -2.51
C ILE A 43 -18.32 -6.91 -1.13
N GLY A 44 -19.12 -5.88 -0.87
CA GLY A 44 -19.14 -5.19 0.41
C GLY A 44 -19.56 -6.10 1.56
N VAL A 45 -20.58 -6.93 1.33
CA VAL A 45 -21.08 -7.91 2.31
C VAL A 45 -20.04 -9.00 2.58
N GLU A 46 -19.40 -9.49 1.54
CA GLU A 46 -18.36 -10.53 1.69
C GLU A 46 -17.15 -10.01 2.47
N VAL A 47 -16.66 -8.82 2.11
CA VAL A 47 -15.53 -8.21 2.83
C VAL A 47 -15.90 -7.98 4.30
N GLU A 48 -17.11 -7.51 4.60
CA GLU A 48 -17.56 -7.33 5.97
C GLU A 48 -17.66 -8.64 6.74
N THR A 49 -18.15 -9.69 6.10
CA THR A 49 -18.17 -11.04 6.69
C THR A 49 -16.78 -11.54 7.04
N MET A 50 -15.79 -11.29 6.17
CA MET A 50 -14.39 -11.61 6.44
C MET A 50 -13.83 -10.80 7.61
N ILE A 51 -14.15 -9.51 7.69
CA ILE A 51 -13.73 -8.63 8.80
C ILE A 51 -14.29 -9.16 10.12
N GLN A 52 -15.58 -9.51 10.16
CA GLN A 52 -16.23 -10.06 11.34
C GLN A 52 -15.61 -11.40 11.76
N ALA A 53 -15.31 -12.28 10.80
CA ALA A 53 -14.64 -13.54 11.08
C ALA A 53 -13.22 -13.35 11.65
N ALA A 54 -12.47 -12.37 11.15
CA ALA A 54 -11.18 -12.00 11.68
C ALA A 54 -11.29 -11.44 13.11
N GLN A 55 -12.26 -10.57 13.35
CA GLN A 55 -12.54 -9.99 14.68
C GLN A 55 -12.88 -11.09 15.71
N LYS A 56 -13.75 -12.04 15.35
CA LYS A 56 -14.08 -13.18 16.22
C LYS A 56 -12.85 -14.03 16.60
N LYS A 57 -11.83 -14.03 15.76
CA LYS A 57 -10.54 -14.71 16.00
C LYS A 57 -9.50 -13.81 16.70
N GLY A 58 -9.88 -12.62 17.16
CA GLY A 58 -8.98 -11.66 17.78
C GLY A 58 -7.91 -11.12 16.83
N LYS A 59 -8.14 -11.17 15.51
CA LYS A 59 -7.20 -10.71 14.50
C LYS A 59 -7.48 -9.26 14.12
N LYS A 60 -6.40 -8.55 13.75
CA LYS A 60 -6.45 -7.22 13.18
C LYS A 60 -6.20 -7.31 11.67
N ILE A 61 -6.84 -6.45 10.90
CA ILE A 61 -6.67 -6.38 9.46
C ILE A 61 -5.94 -5.08 9.12
N LEU A 62 -4.88 -5.18 8.34
CA LEU A 62 -4.18 -4.03 7.76
C LEU A 62 -4.40 -4.04 6.25
N ILE A 63 -4.95 -2.96 5.73
CA ILE A 63 -5.13 -2.72 4.30
C ILE A 63 -4.08 -1.71 3.86
N GLY A 64 -3.25 -2.10 2.88
CA GLY A 64 -2.28 -1.22 2.26
C GLY A 64 -2.67 -0.93 0.81
N ILE A 65 -2.71 0.33 0.42
CA ILE A 65 -2.93 0.75 -0.98
C ILE A 65 -1.80 1.69 -1.36
N ASP A 66 -1.10 1.33 -2.43
CA ASP A 66 -0.03 2.16 -2.99
C ASP A 66 -0.56 3.06 -4.11
N GLU A 67 0.04 4.23 -4.27
CA GLU A 67 -0.29 5.21 -5.31
C GLU A 67 -1.77 5.60 -5.38
N VAL A 68 -2.38 5.89 -4.23
CA VAL A 68 -3.79 6.30 -4.21
C VAL A 68 -4.02 7.58 -4.99
N SER A 69 -5.14 7.61 -5.70
CA SER A 69 -5.66 8.80 -6.39
C SER A 69 -7.15 8.93 -6.15
N LYS A 70 -7.70 10.10 -6.47
CA LYS A 70 -9.14 10.34 -6.38
C LYS A 70 -9.86 9.66 -7.55
N SER A 71 -10.12 8.35 -7.41
CA SER A 71 -10.99 7.59 -8.30
C SER A 71 -12.34 7.29 -7.62
N GLU A 72 -13.34 6.89 -8.40
CA GLU A 72 -14.63 6.48 -7.85
C GLU A 72 -14.49 5.27 -6.94
N GLU A 73 -13.65 4.31 -7.31
CA GLU A 73 -13.38 3.10 -6.53
C GLU A 73 -12.74 3.44 -5.20
N MET A 74 -11.75 4.35 -5.20
CA MET A 74 -11.08 4.78 -3.98
C MET A 74 -12.04 5.54 -3.05
N VAL A 75 -12.93 6.35 -3.60
CA VAL A 75 -13.96 7.05 -2.82
C VAL A 75 -14.97 6.06 -2.24
N LYS A 76 -15.41 5.06 -3.00
CA LYS A 76 -16.27 3.97 -2.52
C LYS A 76 -15.58 3.18 -1.40
N PHE A 77 -14.34 2.74 -1.63
CA PHE A 77 -13.55 2.04 -0.62
C PHE A 77 -13.43 2.86 0.67
N ALA A 78 -13.05 4.12 0.55
CA ALA A 78 -12.88 5.00 1.69
C ALA A 78 -14.19 5.24 2.47
N SER A 79 -15.32 5.28 1.77
CA SER A 79 -16.65 5.37 2.39
C SER A 79 -16.96 4.11 3.22
N GLU A 80 -16.70 2.93 2.66
CA GLU A 80 -16.87 1.64 3.35
C GLU A 80 -15.91 1.53 4.55
N TYR A 81 -14.64 1.90 4.36
CA TYR A 81 -13.67 1.94 5.46
C TYR A 81 -14.16 2.85 6.60
N GLY A 82 -14.70 4.02 6.28
CA GLY A 82 -15.32 4.90 7.26
C GLY A 82 -16.50 4.26 7.99
N ARG A 83 -17.27 3.39 7.33
CA ARG A 83 -18.33 2.60 7.93
C ARG A 83 -17.78 1.56 8.92
N TRP A 84 -16.73 0.83 8.51
CA TRP A 84 -16.06 -0.16 9.36
C TRP A 84 -15.44 0.47 10.62
N LEU A 85 -14.86 1.67 10.49
CA LEU A 85 -14.34 2.41 11.65
C LEU A 85 -15.46 2.75 12.64
N ARG A 86 -16.61 3.22 12.15
CA ARG A 86 -17.76 3.53 13.03
C ARG A 86 -18.35 2.28 13.69
N ALA A 87 -18.30 1.14 13.01
CA ALA A 87 -18.71 -0.16 13.55
C ALA A 87 -17.71 -0.75 14.57
N GLY A 88 -16.55 -0.11 14.76
CA GLY A 88 -15.54 -0.57 15.72
C GLY A 88 -14.78 -1.81 15.25
N TYR A 89 -14.75 -2.08 13.95
CA TYR A 89 -13.99 -3.21 13.42
C TYR A 89 -12.47 -2.98 13.52
N PRO A 90 -11.68 -4.02 13.78
CA PRO A 90 -10.23 -3.94 13.94
C PRO A 90 -9.52 -3.86 12.56
N VAL A 91 -9.91 -2.90 11.74
CA VAL A 91 -9.36 -2.65 10.41
C VAL A 91 -8.51 -1.39 10.42
N TYR A 92 -7.29 -1.51 9.93
CA TYR A 92 -6.34 -0.42 9.80
C TYR A 92 -6.03 -0.19 8.33
N PHE A 93 -5.82 1.06 7.96
CA PHE A 93 -5.57 1.46 6.60
C PHE A 93 -4.29 2.28 6.51
N VAL A 94 -3.43 1.93 5.56
CA VAL A 94 -2.23 2.67 5.18
C VAL A 94 -2.27 2.89 3.68
N CYS A 95 -2.04 4.10 3.25
CA CYS A 95 -1.89 4.38 1.82
C CYS A 95 -0.69 5.26 1.55
N THR A 96 -0.12 5.12 0.36
CA THR A 96 0.87 6.03 -0.20
C THR A 96 0.29 6.75 -1.40
N GLY A 97 0.87 7.87 -1.80
CA GLY A 97 0.45 8.62 -2.97
C GLY A 97 1.14 9.97 -3.05
N LEU A 98 0.98 10.62 -4.19
CA LEU A 98 1.41 12.01 -4.35
C LEU A 98 0.65 12.91 -3.38
N TYR A 99 1.33 13.94 -2.89
CA TYR A 99 0.75 14.86 -1.91
C TYR A 99 -0.60 15.44 -2.39
N GLU A 100 -0.66 15.85 -3.64
CA GLU A 100 -1.86 16.40 -4.28
C GLU A 100 -3.02 15.39 -4.25
N ASN A 101 -2.76 14.13 -4.60
CA ASN A 101 -3.77 13.06 -4.61
C ASN A 101 -4.31 12.80 -3.20
N ILE A 102 -3.44 12.74 -2.20
CA ILE A 102 -3.83 12.58 -0.79
C ILE A 102 -4.67 13.77 -0.33
N GLN A 103 -4.30 14.97 -0.72
CA GLN A 103 -5.03 16.19 -0.37
C GLN A 103 -6.41 16.23 -1.04
N GLU A 104 -6.50 15.84 -2.31
CA GLU A 104 -7.79 15.74 -3.01
C GLU A 104 -8.73 14.74 -2.33
N LEU A 105 -8.23 13.55 -1.96
CA LEU A 105 -9.01 12.56 -1.21
C LEU A 105 -9.47 13.12 0.14
N SER A 106 -8.61 13.84 0.84
CA SER A 106 -8.93 14.46 2.12
C SER A 106 -10.02 15.54 2.03
N ASN A 107 -10.19 16.12 0.85
CA ASN A 107 -11.22 17.14 0.58
C ASN A 107 -12.56 16.54 0.11
N VAL A 108 -12.62 15.24 -0.14
CA VAL A 108 -13.90 14.59 -0.47
C VAL A 108 -14.84 14.67 0.73
N LYS A 109 -16.06 15.11 0.46
CA LYS A 109 -17.13 15.17 1.47
C LYS A 109 -17.34 13.78 2.06
N ASN A 110 -17.43 13.69 3.39
CA ASN A 110 -17.59 12.46 4.17
C ASN A 110 -16.32 11.59 4.36
N LEU A 111 -15.16 11.95 3.79
CA LEU A 111 -13.89 11.27 4.04
C LEU A 111 -13.03 12.00 5.09
N THR A 112 -13.68 12.56 6.10
CA THR A 112 -13.01 13.39 7.13
C THR A 112 -11.96 12.66 7.96
N PHE A 113 -11.97 11.32 7.97
CA PHE A 113 -10.97 10.53 8.65
C PHE A 113 -9.57 10.68 8.02
N PHE A 114 -9.47 10.91 6.70
CA PHE A 114 -8.20 11.21 6.04
C PHE A 114 -7.50 12.43 6.64
N ARG A 115 -8.26 13.48 6.97
CA ARG A 115 -7.70 14.69 7.59
C ARG A 115 -7.16 14.45 9.00
N ARG A 116 -7.61 13.39 9.65
CA ARG A 116 -7.21 13.03 11.02
C ARG A 116 -6.19 11.90 11.05
N ALA A 117 -5.90 11.32 9.90
CA ALA A 117 -4.90 10.26 9.78
C ALA A 117 -3.50 10.82 10.02
N ALA A 118 -2.66 10.02 10.66
CA ALA A 118 -1.25 10.35 10.78
C ALA A 118 -0.63 10.40 9.38
N THR A 119 0.12 11.45 9.10
CA THR A 119 0.76 11.67 7.81
C THR A 119 2.27 11.65 7.98
N VAL A 120 2.94 10.85 7.16
CA VAL A 120 4.39 10.84 7.04
C VAL A 120 4.74 11.38 5.66
N LYS A 121 5.50 12.47 5.64
CA LYS A 121 6.04 13.04 4.40
C LYS A 121 7.42 12.46 4.16
N THR A 122 7.65 11.97 2.95
CA THR A 122 8.99 11.59 2.51
C THR A 122 9.75 12.85 2.08
N GLU A 123 10.97 12.97 2.56
CA GLU A 123 11.87 14.06 2.21
C GLU A 123 12.98 13.56 1.29
N PRO A 124 13.67 14.47 0.57
CA PRO A 124 14.86 14.11 -0.18
C PRO A 124 15.88 13.37 0.68
N LEU A 125 16.59 12.43 0.08
CA LEU A 125 17.65 11.69 0.75
C LEU A 125 18.74 12.64 1.25
N ASN A 126 19.30 12.32 2.42
CA ASN A 126 20.37 13.12 3.02
C ASN A 126 21.64 13.06 2.19
N MET A 127 22.13 14.22 1.74
CA MET A 127 23.30 14.37 0.88
C MET A 127 24.56 13.77 1.45
N ILE A 128 24.79 13.90 2.75
CA ILE A 128 25.99 13.37 3.41
C ILE A 128 25.98 11.84 3.34
N ARG A 129 24.86 11.22 3.72
CA ARG A 129 24.70 9.77 3.65
C ARG A 129 24.80 9.23 2.23
N MET A 130 24.27 9.95 1.25
CA MET A 130 24.41 9.58 -0.18
C MET A 130 25.88 9.62 -0.61
N THR A 131 26.62 10.66 -0.24
CA THR A 131 28.06 10.77 -0.51
C THR A 131 28.83 9.59 0.10
N GLU A 132 28.58 9.27 1.37
CA GLU A 132 29.19 8.13 2.05
C GLU A 132 28.86 6.80 1.37
N MET A 133 27.63 6.62 0.96
CA MET A 133 27.17 5.41 0.23
C MET A 133 27.88 5.27 -1.12
N TYR A 134 27.97 6.34 -1.92
CA TYR A 134 28.68 6.33 -3.20
C TYR A 134 30.16 5.99 -2.99
N LYS A 135 30.80 6.68 -2.07
CA LYS A 135 32.19 6.43 -1.74
C LYS A 135 32.45 4.98 -1.37
N SER A 136 31.65 4.43 -0.47
CA SER A 136 31.84 3.06 0.06
C SER A 136 31.48 1.96 -0.93
N LYS A 137 30.49 2.19 -1.80
CA LYS A 137 29.97 1.17 -2.72
C LYS A 137 30.63 1.20 -4.09
N LEU A 138 31.04 2.36 -4.55
CA LEU A 138 31.66 2.53 -5.85
C LEU A 138 33.18 2.66 -5.77
N ASP A 139 33.75 2.70 -4.57
CA ASP A 139 35.20 2.86 -4.35
C ASP A 139 35.75 4.03 -5.15
N ILE A 140 35.15 5.20 -4.97
CA ILE A 140 35.49 6.48 -5.59
C ILE A 140 35.93 7.47 -4.52
N ASP A 141 36.58 8.54 -4.93
CA ASP A 141 37.00 9.58 -3.99
C ASP A 141 35.83 10.41 -3.44
N SER A 142 36.11 11.24 -2.44
CA SER A 142 35.06 11.99 -1.73
C SER A 142 34.49 13.13 -2.58
N ASP A 143 35.24 13.68 -3.53
CA ASP A 143 34.78 14.80 -4.36
C ASP A 143 33.89 14.27 -5.49
N GLU A 144 34.26 13.18 -6.13
CA GLU A 144 33.42 12.47 -7.10
C GLU A 144 32.09 12.02 -6.45
N ALA A 145 32.14 11.39 -5.27
CA ALA A 145 30.95 10.95 -4.54
C ALA A 145 30.03 12.12 -4.19
N ARG A 146 30.59 13.27 -3.83
CA ARG A 146 29.82 14.49 -3.53
C ARG A 146 29.14 15.06 -4.76
N GLU A 147 29.84 15.13 -5.89
CA GLU A 147 29.26 15.59 -7.15
C GLU A 147 28.12 14.66 -7.61
N MET A 148 28.32 13.34 -7.53
CA MET A 148 27.27 12.39 -7.80
C MET A 148 26.04 12.63 -6.92
N ALA A 149 26.24 12.81 -5.62
CA ALA A 149 25.13 13.08 -4.69
C ALA A 149 24.40 14.38 -5.04
N LYS A 150 25.12 15.46 -5.42
CA LYS A 150 24.54 16.74 -5.83
C LYS A 150 23.65 16.60 -7.09
N ILE A 151 24.10 15.83 -8.08
CA ILE A 151 23.35 15.63 -9.34
C ILE A 151 21.97 15.03 -9.04
N THR A 152 21.88 14.10 -8.10
CA THR A 152 20.61 13.42 -7.76
C THR A 152 19.65 14.28 -6.95
N LYS A 153 20.12 15.39 -6.37
CA LYS A 153 19.32 16.31 -5.54
C LYS A 153 18.52 15.59 -4.42
N GLY A 154 18.98 14.44 -3.95
CA GLY A 154 18.29 13.63 -2.95
C GLY A 154 17.14 12.78 -3.50
N TYR A 155 16.93 12.74 -4.82
CA TYR A 155 15.90 11.90 -5.41
C TYR A 155 16.34 10.43 -5.43
N ALA A 156 15.60 9.58 -4.71
CA ALA A 156 15.99 8.20 -4.45
C ALA A 156 16.19 7.37 -5.72
N TYR A 157 15.32 7.51 -6.71
CA TYR A 157 15.43 6.82 -7.99
C TYR A 157 16.71 7.26 -8.75
N ALA A 158 16.97 8.57 -8.83
CA ALA A 158 18.17 9.07 -9.47
C ALA A 158 19.45 8.59 -8.76
N PHE A 159 19.41 8.47 -7.43
CA PHE A 159 20.51 7.90 -6.65
C PHE A 159 20.81 6.45 -7.05
N GLN A 160 19.77 5.62 -7.20
CA GLN A 160 19.91 4.21 -7.61
C GLN A 160 20.41 4.10 -9.05
N GLU A 161 19.78 4.81 -9.99
CA GLU A 161 20.16 4.76 -11.42
C GLU A 161 21.60 5.21 -11.65
N LEU A 162 22.02 6.30 -11.02
CA LEU A 162 23.38 6.78 -11.14
C LEU A 162 24.38 5.78 -10.56
N SER A 163 24.04 5.11 -9.45
CA SER A 163 24.84 4.03 -8.87
C SER A 163 25.05 2.89 -9.87
N VAL A 164 23.96 2.43 -10.51
CA VAL A 164 23.99 1.33 -11.48
C VAL A 164 24.82 1.71 -12.73
N LEU A 165 24.62 2.92 -13.23
CA LEU A 165 25.35 3.42 -14.41
C LEU A 165 26.88 3.49 -14.15
N CYS A 166 27.27 3.98 -12.98
CA CYS A 166 28.69 4.07 -12.62
C CYS A 166 29.28 2.68 -12.34
N PHE A 167 28.55 1.78 -11.71
CA PHE A 167 29.01 0.41 -11.46
C PHE A 167 29.24 -0.39 -12.75
N LYS A 168 28.38 -0.22 -13.76
CA LYS A 168 28.51 -0.90 -15.06
C LYS A 168 29.68 -0.39 -15.93
N LYS A 169 30.21 0.79 -15.61
CA LYS A 169 31.35 1.38 -16.37
C LYS A 169 32.73 1.04 -15.77
N LYS A 170 32.76 0.42 -14.60
CA LYS A 170 33.97 -0.17 -14.01
C LYS A 170 34.17 -1.60 -14.50
#